data_eaaf74ce83071ffb621ba047460063d6
#
_entry.id   eaaf74ce83071ffb621ba047460063d6
#
_cell.length_a   1.000
_cell.length_b   1.000
_cell.length_c   1.000
_cell.angle_alpha   90.00
_cell.angle_beta   90.00
_cell.angle_gamma   90.00
#
_symmetry.space_group_name_H-M   'P 1'
#
loop_
_entity.id
_entity.type
_entity.pdbx_description
1 polymer ?
#
loop_
_entity_poly.entity_id
_entity_poly.type
_entity_poly.pdbx_seq_one_letter_code
_entity_poly.pdbx_strand_id
1 'polypeptide(L)'
;LECTAEAGGKICIIHPDNYLSAQENAEMYFDLLPFAKECDVKIATENMWGWDKEKDQSSFAACATSASFNEHLDIVNDDFFVACLDIGHAEMRGSGEGAANMIRALGNRLQALHIHDNDCWHDSHQIPFSMSIDFDAVVKALKDINYSGYFTLEASSYLEAFTPETTQKGLCDLAASAKRLSDMFEAL
;
A
#
# COMPACT_ATOMS: atom_id res chain seq x y z
N LEU A 1 -0.55 17.47 2.96
CA LEU A 1 -1.99 17.53 3.22
C LEU A 1 -2.65 18.65 2.41
N GLU A 2 -2.19 19.92 2.52
CA GLU A 2 -2.73 21.07 1.77
C GLU A 2 -2.66 20.86 0.26
N CYS A 3 -1.51 20.44 -0.28
CA CYS A 3 -1.35 20.14 -1.71
C CYS A 3 -2.29 19.01 -2.16
N THR A 4 -2.50 18.00 -1.31
CA THR A 4 -3.45 16.91 -1.59
C THR A 4 -4.88 17.44 -1.68
N ALA A 5 -5.27 18.31 -0.74
CA ALA A 5 -6.61 18.93 -0.75
C ALA A 5 -6.82 19.82 -1.99
N GLU A 6 -5.84 20.66 -2.33
CA GLU A 6 -5.90 21.52 -3.52
C GLU A 6 -5.98 20.72 -4.83
N ALA A 7 -5.33 19.56 -4.88
CA ALA A 7 -5.43 18.64 -6.00
C ALA A 7 -6.77 17.85 -6.03
N GLY A 8 -7.63 18.00 -5.03
CA GLY A 8 -8.89 17.30 -4.88
C GLY A 8 -8.76 15.88 -4.30
N GLY A 9 -7.57 15.50 -3.81
CA GLY A 9 -7.32 14.23 -3.13
C GLY A 9 -7.98 14.18 -1.76
N LYS A 10 -8.31 12.96 -1.29
CA LYS A 10 -8.97 12.74 0.01
C LYS A 10 -8.14 11.91 0.97
N ILE A 11 -7.06 11.33 0.50
CA ILE A 11 -6.12 10.52 1.29
C ILE A 11 -4.70 10.93 0.92
N CYS A 12 -3.86 11.14 1.92
CA CYS A 12 -2.44 11.40 1.78
C CYS A 12 -1.68 10.27 2.49
N ILE A 13 -0.85 9.54 1.76
CA ILE A 13 -0.03 8.47 2.34
C ILE A 13 1.18 9.12 3.02
N ILE A 14 1.41 8.77 4.29
CA ILE A 14 2.53 9.23 5.09
C ILE A 14 3.16 8.02 5.78
N HIS A 15 4.37 7.66 5.35
CA HIS A 15 5.07 6.48 5.86
C HIS A 15 5.40 6.61 7.35
N PRO A 16 5.31 5.51 8.10
CA PRO A 16 5.90 5.44 9.43
C PRO A 16 7.42 5.37 9.30
N ASP A 17 8.13 5.74 10.36
CA ASP A 17 9.57 5.44 10.47
C ASP A 17 9.75 3.95 10.80
N ASN A 18 10.57 3.26 10.01
CA ASN A 18 10.81 1.82 10.14
C ASN A 18 11.50 1.41 11.44
N TYR A 19 12.18 2.34 12.10
CA TYR A 19 13.02 2.07 13.27
C TYR A 19 12.37 2.50 14.58
N LEU A 20 11.20 3.14 14.50
CA LEU A 20 10.45 3.59 15.67
C LEU A 20 9.32 2.60 16.03
N SER A 21 8.97 2.55 17.29
CA SER A 21 7.81 1.81 17.78
C SER A 21 6.50 2.45 17.28
N ALA A 22 5.40 1.72 17.37
CA ALA A 22 4.08 2.24 17.04
C ALA A 22 3.72 3.47 17.88
N GLN A 23 4.12 3.50 19.15
CA GLN A 23 3.89 4.63 20.04
C GLN A 23 4.68 5.87 19.61
N GLU A 24 5.95 5.72 19.23
CA GLU A 24 6.79 6.82 18.76
C GLU A 24 6.32 7.34 17.38
N ASN A 25 5.93 6.46 16.47
CA ASN A 25 5.32 6.83 15.21
C ASN A 25 4.01 7.61 15.39
N ALA A 26 3.21 7.24 16.38
CA ALA A 26 1.95 7.92 16.67
C ALA A 26 2.11 9.39 17.03
N GLU A 27 3.24 9.81 17.63
CA GLU A 27 3.50 11.22 17.95
C GLU A 27 3.47 12.09 16.69
N MET A 28 4.12 11.65 15.59
CA MET A 28 4.07 12.36 14.31
C MET A 28 2.63 12.46 13.76
N TYR A 29 1.87 11.38 13.86
CA TYR A 29 0.50 11.38 13.35
C TYR A 29 -0.43 12.25 14.20
N PHE A 30 -0.27 12.29 15.51
CA PHE A 30 -1.01 13.21 16.39
C PHE A 30 -0.74 14.67 16.06
N ASP A 31 0.50 15.02 15.69
CA ASP A 31 0.86 16.37 15.26
C ASP A 31 0.21 16.75 13.90
N LEU A 32 0.04 15.77 13.01
CA LEU A 32 -0.53 15.98 11.67
C LEU A 32 -2.06 15.94 11.61
N LEU A 33 -2.71 15.23 12.55
CA LEU A 33 -4.17 15.04 12.55
C LEU A 33 -4.99 16.36 12.55
N PRO A 34 -4.63 17.42 13.30
CA PRO A 34 -5.35 18.68 13.23
C PRO A 34 -5.38 19.27 11.81
N PHE A 35 -4.24 19.21 11.10
CA PHE A 35 -4.14 19.70 9.71
C PHE A 35 -4.90 18.78 8.74
N ALA A 36 -4.87 17.48 8.95
CA ALA A 36 -5.63 16.52 8.17
C ALA A 36 -7.13 16.83 8.21
N LYS A 37 -7.65 17.10 9.42
CA LYS A 37 -9.06 17.48 9.63
C LYS A 37 -9.40 18.84 9.03
N GLU A 38 -8.50 19.82 9.14
CA GLU A 38 -8.68 21.15 8.53
C GLU A 38 -8.75 21.07 7.01
N CYS A 39 -7.90 20.23 6.40
CA CYS A 39 -7.84 20.02 4.94
C CYS A 39 -8.94 19.07 4.43
N ASP A 40 -9.69 18.37 5.27
CA ASP A 40 -10.59 17.26 4.92
C ASP A 40 -9.86 16.17 4.10
N VAL A 41 -8.62 15.83 4.53
CA VAL A 41 -7.75 14.81 3.92
C VAL A 41 -7.31 13.82 4.99
N LYS A 42 -7.61 12.54 4.81
CA LYS A 42 -7.15 11.49 5.71
C LYS A 42 -5.67 11.21 5.54
N ILE A 43 -5.03 10.83 6.63
CA ILE A 43 -3.67 10.28 6.62
C ILE A 43 -3.78 8.77 6.52
N ALA A 44 -3.10 8.17 5.56
CA ALA A 44 -2.94 6.72 5.49
C ALA A 44 -1.48 6.35 5.84
N THR A 45 -1.31 5.52 6.87
CA THR A 45 -0.02 4.88 7.13
C THR A 45 0.12 3.62 6.28
N GLU A 46 1.35 3.20 5.98
CA GLU A 46 1.63 2.11 5.05
C GLU A 46 2.44 1.00 5.71
N ASN A 47 2.26 -0.25 5.24
CA ASN A 47 3.13 -1.35 5.61
C ASN A 47 4.46 -1.21 4.87
N MET A 48 5.51 -1.05 5.64
CA MET A 48 6.86 -0.89 5.13
C MET A 48 7.57 -2.24 4.97
N TRP A 49 8.71 -2.23 4.29
CA TRP A 49 9.62 -3.35 4.21
C TRP A 49 11.03 -2.95 4.63
N GLY A 50 11.85 -3.93 4.97
CA GLY A 50 13.24 -3.74 5.29
C GLY A 50 14.10 -4.83 4.62
N TRP A 51 15.39 -4.58 4.49
CA TRP A 51 16.34 -5.51 3.91
C TRP A 51 17.45 -5.87 4.88
N ASP A 52 17.57 -7.15 5.22
CA ASP A 52 18.69 -7.69 5.98
C ASP A 52 19.83 -8.03 5.00
N LYS A 53 20.83 -7.15 4.96
CA LYS A 53 21.98 -7.30 4.03
C LYS A 53 22.85 -8.52 4.34
N GLU A 54 22.86 -9.02 5.59
CA GLU A 54 23.67 -10.18 5.99
C GLU A 54 23.02 -11.49 5.51
N LYS A 55 21.69 -11.54 5.53
CA LYS A 55 20.91 -12.70 5.11
C LYS A 55 20.45 -12.62 3.66
N ASP A 56 20.65 -11.46 3.02
CA ASP A 56 20.19 -11.18 1.66
C ASP A 56 18.69 -11.48 1.49
N GLN A 57 17.87 -10.95 2.40
CA GLN A 57 16.41 -11.14 2.39
C GLN A 57 15.68 -9.96 3.00
N SER A 58 14.38 -9.86 2.75
CA SER A 58 13.52 -8.91 3.44
C SER A 58 13.52 -9.14 4.97
N SER A 59 13.41 -8.06 5.73
CA SER A 59 13.38 -8.06 7.18
C SER A 59 12.16 -7.32 7.71
N PHE A 60 11.89 -7.49 9.00
CA PHE A 60 10.82 -6.77 9.67
C PHE A 60 10.99 -5.25 9.52
N ALA A 61 9.84 -4.58 9.35
CA ALA A 61 9.72 -3.13 9.28
C ALA A 61 8.39 -2.68 9.91
N ALA A 62 8.18 -1.37 10.06
CA ALA A 62 6.94 -0.83 10.62
C ALA A 62 5.72 -1.27 9.80
N CYS A 63 4.63 -1.61 10.48
CA CYS A 63 3.38 -2.08 9.87
C CYS A 63 3.52 -3.33 8.96
N ALA A 64 4.66 -4.05 8.98
CA ALA A 64 4.91 -5.19 8.09
C ALA A 64 4.05 -6.42 8.38
N THR A 65 3.46 -6.52 9.55
CA THR A 65 2.50 -7.57 9.93
C THR A 65 1.14 -6.99 10.28
N SER A 66 0.09 -7.78 10.16
CA SER A 66 -1.26 -7.35 10.55
C SER A 66 -1.35 -6.92 12.01
N ALA A 67 -0.61 -7.58 12.91
CA ALA A 67 -0.54 -7.22 14.32
C ALA A 67 0.11 -5.84 14.52
N SER A 68 1.29 -5.62 13.93
CA SER A 68 1.98 -4.32 14.01
C SER A 68 1.18 -3.21 13.34
N PHE A 69 0.56 -3.47 12.20
CA PHE A 69 -0.26 -2.49 11.50
C PHE A 69 -1.47 -2.06 12.35
N ASN A 70 -2.20 -3.04 12.89
CA ASN A 70 -3.34 -2.78 13.75
C ASN A 70 -2.93 -2.04 15.02
N GLU A 71 -1.77 -2.32 15.61
CA GLU A 71 -1.23 -1.58 16.76
C GLU A 71 -1.06 -0.09 16.45
N HIS A 72 -0.47 0.27 15.30
CA HIS A 72 -0.36 1.68 14.88
C HIS A 72 -1.74 2.35 14.75
N LEU A 73 -2.68 1.66 14.12
CA LEU A 73 -4.05 2.18 13.95
C LEU A 73 -4.79 2.31 15.28
N ASP A 74 -4.62 1.36 16.20
CA ASP A 74 -5.29 1.34 17.51
C ASP A 74 -4.74 2.42 18.46
N ILE A 75 -3.43 2.72 18.40
CA ILE A 75 -2.82 3.78 19.21
C ILE A 75 -3.31 5.16 18.78
N VAL A 76 -3.33 5.43 17.48
CA VAL A 76 -3.80 6.72 16.95
C VAL A 76 -5.31 6.84 17.06
N ASN A 77 -6.05 5.80 16.76
CA ASN A 77 -7.50 5.63 16.93
C ASN A 77 -8.33 6.87 16.52
N ASP A 78 -8.19 7.31 15.29
CA ASP A 78 -8.88 8.46 14.74
C ASP A 78 -9.44 8.15 13.34
N ASP A 79 -10.65 8.64 13.03
CA ASP A 79 -11.31 8.41 11.74
C ASP A 79 -10.58 9.02 10.54
N PHE A 80 -9.67 9.98 10.80
CA PHE A 80 -8.77 10.57 9.81
C PHE A 80 -7.43 9.84 9.68
N PHE A 81 -7.24 8.73 10.42
CA PHE A 81 -6.05 7.89 10.31
C PHE A 81 -6.44 6.48 9.86
N VAL A 82 -5.99 6.09 8.69
CA VAL A 82 -6.41 4.88 7.99
C VAL A 82 -5.21 4.09 7.46
N ALA A 83 -5.44 2.92 6.89
CA ALA A 83 -4.41 2.10 6.29
C ALA A 83 -4.32 2.29 4.77
N CYS A 84 -3.08 2.39 4.28
CA CYS A 84 -2.69 2.07 2.91
C CYS A 84 -1.96 0.73 2.93
N LEU A 85 -2.40 -0.27 2.17
CA LEU A 85 -1.66 -1.52 2.04
C LEU A 85 -0.88 -1.53 0.73
N ASP A 86 0.44 -1.61 0.84
CA ASP A 86 1.28 -2.01 -0.27
C ASP A 86 1.24 -3.54 -0.40
N ILE A 87 0.75 -3.99 -1.56
CA ILE A 87 0.57 -5.40 -1.87
C ILE A 87 1.91 -6.11 -2.02
N GLY A 88 2.87 -5.45 -2.66
CA GLY A 88 4.20 -6.02 -2.86
C GLY A 88 4.94 -6.21 -1.56
N HIS A 89 4.95 -5.20 -0.68
CA HIS A 89 5.55 -5.30 0.66
C HIS A 89 4.93 -6.41 1.50
N ALA A 90 3.60 -6.58 1.42
CA ALA A 90 2.89 -7.62 2.15
C ALA A 90 3.25 -9.04 1.72
N GLU A 91 3.70 -9.24 0.49
CA GLU A 91 4.13 -10.54 -0.07
C GLU A 91 5.63 -10.82 0.11
N MET A 92 6.41 -9.84 0.62
CA MET A 92 7.84 -10.00 0.81
C MET A 92 8.16 -11.09 1.84
N ARG A 93 8.95 -12.08 1.45
CA ARG A 93 9.38 -13.15 2.33
C ARG A 93 10.27 -12.64 3.46
N GLY A 94 9.97 -13.10 4.68
CA GLY A 94 10.70 -12.73 5.91
C GLY A 94 10.09 -11.53 6.65
N SER A 95 9.25 -10.73 6.02
CA SER A 95 8.53 -9.63 6.67
C SER A 95 7.01 -9.70 6.48
N GLY A 96 6.55 -9.99 5.28
CA GLY A 96 5.11 -10.02 4.96
C GLY A 96 4.39 -11.28 5.49
N GLU A 97 3.09 -11.14 5.69
CA GLU A 97 2.15 -12.21 6.07
C GLU A 97 1.25 -12.64 4.90
N GLY A 98 1.51 -12.09 3.70
CA GLY A 98 0.67 -12.22 2.53
C GLY A 98 -0.45 -11.17 2.49
N ALA A 99 -0.58 -10.50 1.35
CA ALA A 99 -1.49 -9.37 1.15
C ALA A 99 -2.95 -9.75 1.47
N ALA A 100 -3.42 -10.91 1.03
CA ALA A 100 -4.79 -11.36 1.27
C ALA A 100 -5.12 -11.51 2.77
N ASN A 101 -4.14 -11.93 3.60
CA ASN A 101 -4.32 -12.02 5.04
C ASN A 101 -4.37 -10.64 5.69
N MET A 102 -3.45 -9.75 5.30
CA MET A 102 -3.39 -8.39 5.82
C MET A 102 -4.65 -7.59 5.44
N ILE A 103 -5.15 -7.70 4.21
CA ILE A 103 -6.42 -7.09 3.76
C ILE A 103 -7.55 -7.47 4.71
N ARG A 104 -7.74 -8.77 4.99
CA ARG A 104 -8.80 -9.24 5.88
C ARG A 104 -8.63 -8.75 7.31
N ALA A 105 -7.39 -8.70 7.80
CA ALA A 105 -7.09 -8.25 9.16
C ALA A 105 -7.32 -6.74 9.36
N LEU A 106 -7.07 -5.94 8.33
CA LEU A 106 -7.30 -4.49 8.35
C LEU A 106 -8.79 -4.14 8.19
N GLY A 107 -9.54 -4.93 7.40
CA GLY A 107 -10.96 -4.72 7.20
C GLY A 107 -11.29 -3.31 6.68
N ASN A 108 -12.26 -2.65 7.28
CA ASN A 108 -12.72 -1.32 6.88
C ASN A 108 -11.72 -0.17 7.16
N ARG A 109 -10.64 -0.44 7.91
CA ARG A 109 -9.54 0.51 8.10
C ARG A 109 -8.67 0.64 6.86
N LEU A 110 -8.69 -0.34 5.95
CA LEU A 110 -8.00 -0.29 4.66
C LEU A 110 -8.76 0.63 3.71
N GLN A 111 -8.20 1.79 3.37
CA GLN A 111 -8.83 2.78 2.51
C GLN A 111 -7.98 3.20 1.31
N ALA A 112 -6.73 2.80 1.25
CA ALA A 112 -5.83 3.03 0.13
C ALA A 112 -5.01 1.78 -0.19
N LEU A 113 -4.53 1.67 -1.42
CA LEU A 113 -3.67 0.60 -1.89
C LEU A 113 -2.51 1.17 -2.69
N HIS A 114 -1.33 0.58 -2.50
CA HIS A 114 -0.23 0.60 -3.45
C HIS A 114 -0.11 -0.79 -4.06
N ILE A 115 -0.17 -0.87 -5.37
CA ILE A 115 -0.22 -2.16 -6.08
C ILE A 115 0.92 -2.22 -7.09
N HIS A 116 1.80 -3.16 -6.88
CA HIS A 116 2.83 -3.57 -7.83
C HIS A 116 3.05 -5.08 -7.74
N ASP A 117 3.77 -5.64 -8.69
CA ASP A 117 4.19 -7.04 -8.66
C ASP A 117 5.66 -7.16 -8.33
N ASN A 118 6.05 -8.29 -7.73
CA ASN A 118 7.43 -8.63 -7.40
C ASN A 118 7.62 -10.16 -7.35
N ASP A 119 8.85 -10.60 -7.11
CA ASP A 119 9.22 -12.02 -6.98
C ASP A 119 9.12 -12.56 -5.54
N CYS A 120 8.54 -11.80 -4.63
CA CYS A 120 8.46 -12.04 -3.19
C CYS A 120 9.81 -11.98 -2.45
N TRP A 121 10.89 -11.56 -3.11
CA TRP A 121 12.23 -11.38 -2.52
C TRP A 121 12.75 -9.96 -2.66
N HIS A 122 12.42 -9.30 -3.77
CA HIS A 122 12.89 -7.97 -4.12
C HIS A 122 11.70 -7.05 -4.33
N ASP A 123 11.77 -5.86 -3.78
CA ASP A 123 10.77 -4.82 -3.96
C ASP A 123 10.90 -4.21 -5.38
N SER A 124 10.35 -4.92 -6.36
CA SER A 124 10.64 -4.71 -7.77
C SER A 124 9.77 -3.67 -8.46
N HIS A 125 8.66 -3.24 -7.84
CA HIS A 125 7.71 -2.26 -8.40
C HIS A 125 7.36 -2.50 -9.87
N GLN A 126 7.10 -3.77 -10.23
CA GLN A 126 6.73 -4.17 -11.59
C GLN A 126 5.21 -4.11 -11.82
N ILE A 127 4.82 -4.11 -13.09
CA ILE A 127 3.42 -4.11 -13.47
C ILE A 127 2.69 -5.37 -12.93
N PRO A 128 1.50 -5.27 -12.34
CA PRO A 128 0.73 -6.42 -11.88
C PRO A 128 0.55 -7.49 -12.94
N PHE A 129 0.57 -8.76 -12.52
CA PHE A 129 0.51 -9.97 -13.37
C PHE A 129 1.77 -10.28 -14.16
N SER A 130 2.90 -9.65 -13.86
CA SER A 130 4.16 -9.91 -14.57
C SER A 130 5.13 -10.80 -13.80
N MET A 131 4.89 -11.01 -12.49
CA MET A 131 5.81 -11.76 -11.62
C MET A 131 5.07 -12.82 -10.78
N SER A 132 5.14 -12.74 -9.43
CA SER A 132 4.78 -13.88 -8.57
C SER A 132 3.56 -13.68 -7.69
N ILE A 133 3.02 -12.47 -7.59
CA ILE A 133 1.92 -12.18 -6.67
C ILE A 133 0.59 -12.78 -7.18
N ASP A 134 -0.13 -13.45 -6.29
CA ASP A 134 -1.45 -14.02 -6.56
C ASP A 134 -2.54 -12.94 -6.45
N PHE A 135 -2.76 -12.21 -7.55
CA PHE A 135 -3.79 -11.16 -7.60
C PHE A 135 -5.23 -11.70 -7.54
N ASP A 136 -5.48 -12.99 -7.82
CA ASP A 136 -6.80 -13.59 -7.60
C ASP A 136 -7.11 -13.65 -6.10
N ALA A 137 -6.15 -14.06 -5.27
CA ALA A 137 -6.28 -14.06 -3.82
C ALA A 137 -6.43 -12.65 -3.24
N VAL A 138 -5.66 -11.66 -3.77
CA VAL A 138 -5.73 -10.25 -3.38
C VAL A 138 -7.12 -9.67 -3.66
N VAL A 139 -7.61 -9.80 -4.90
CA VAL A 139 -8.89 -9.24 -5.31
C VAL A 139 -10.04 -9.89 -4.54
N LYS A 140 -9.98 -11.19 -4.27
CA LYS A 140 -10.97 -11.87 -3.43
C LYS A 140 -10.97 -11.34 -2.00
N ALA A 141 -9.80 -11.11 -1.40
CA ALA A 141 -9.71 -10.54 -0.07
C ALA A 141 -10.27 -9.12 0.00
N LEU A 142 -10.02 -8.29 -1.02
CA LEU A 142 -10.62 -6.95 -1.14
C LEU A 142 -12.14 -7.02 -1.24
N LYS A 143 -12.67 -8.01 -1.96
CA LYS A 143 -14.12 -8.24 -2.04
C LYS A 143 -14.71 -8.68 -0.68
N ASP A 144 -14.01 -9.56 0.04
CA ASP A 144 -14.43 -10.06 1.36
C ASP A 144 -14.64 -8.90 2.37
N ILE A 145 -13.86 -7.82 2.27
CA ILE A 145 -13.97 -6.64 3.14
C ILE A 145 -14.84 -5.51 2.57
N ASN A 146 -15.44 -5.69 1.39
CA ASN A 146 -16.18 -4.66 0.65
C ASN A 146 -15.32 -3.40 0.39
N TYR A 147 -14.08 -3.57 -0.04
CA TYR A 147 -13.20 -2.45 -0.37
C TYR A 147 -13.85 -1.54 -1.42
N SER A 148 -13.76 -0.22 -1.21
CA SER A 148 -14.36 0.79 -2.09
C SER A 148 -13.40 1.90 -2.52
N GLY A 149 -12.11 1.76 -2.19
CA GLY A 149 -11.06 2.69 -2.61
C GLY A 149 -10.58 2.44 -4.04
N TYR A 150 -9.54 3.16 -4.41
CA TYR A 150 -8.92 3.05 -5.75
C TYR A 150 -7.90 1.90 -5.81
N PHE A 151 -7.77 1.29 -7.00
CA PHE A 151 -6.68 0.38 -7.34
C PHE A 151 -5.49 1.22 -7.84
N THR A 152 -4.72 1.77 -6.90
CA THR A 152 -3.59 2.66 -7.22
C THR A 152 -2.34 1.83 -7.51
N LEU A 153 -1.83 1.90 -8.74
CA LEU A 153 -0.59 1.22 -9.10
C LEU A 153 0.62 2.04 -8.65
N GLU A 154 1.58 1.37 -8.01
CA GLU A 154 2.91 1.88 -7.69
C GLU A 154 4.00 1.11 -8.44
N ALA A 155 3.80 0.92 -9.74
CA ALA A 155 4.64 0.11 -10.61
C ALA A 155 5.63 0.97 -11.42
N SER A 156 6.36 1.86 -10.75
CA SER A 156 7.22 2.86 -11.37
C SER A 156 8.40 2.24 -12.12
N SER A 157 9.02 1.18 -11.59
CA SER A 157 10.17 0.51 -12.21
C SER A 157 9.83 -0.14 -13.55
N TYR A 158 8.56 -0.48 -13.78
CA TYR A 158 8.12 -0.95 -15.10
C TYR A 158 8.37 0.09 -16.20
N LEU A 159 8.23 1.38 -15.89
CA LEU A 159 8.42 2.46 -16.86
C LEU A 159 9.89 2.74 -17.18
N GLU A 160 10.83 2.29 -16.37
CA GLU A 160 12.27 2.47 -16.61
C GLU A 160 12.76 1.75 -17.88
N ALA A 161 12.02 0.73 -18.34
CA ALA A 161 12.31 0.03 -19.59
C ALA A 161 11.91 0.80 -20.85
N PHE A 162 11.24 1.95 -20.71
CA PHE A 162 10.73 2.73 -21.83
C PHE A 162 11.52 4.00 -22.06
N THR A 163 11.68 4.38 -23.34
CA THR A 163 12.21 5.69 -23.73
C THR A 163 11.12 6.74 -23.73
N PRO A 164 11.43 8.05 -23.78
CA PRO A 164 10.40 9.09 -23.92
C PRO A 164 9.42 8.84 -25.07
N GLU A 165 9.89 8.29 -26.19
CA GLU A 165 9.08 8.00 -27.37
C GLU A 165 8.15 6.79 -27.17
N THR A 166 8.49 5.87 -26.28
CA THR A 166 7.74 4.63 -26.01
C THR A 166 6.98 4.65 -24.70
N THR A 167 7.18 5.66 -23.85
CA THR A 167 6.53 5.79 -22.51
C THR A 167 5.00 5.71 -22.61
N GLN A 168 4.40 6.26 -23.66
CA GLN A 168 2.95 6.17 -23.88
C GLN A 168 2.46 4.71 -23.90
N LYS A 169 3.24 3.78 -24.46
CA LYS A 169 2.91 2.36 -24.43
C LYS A 169 2.93 1.83 -23.00
N GLY A 170 3.97 2.13 -22.23
CA GLY A 170 4.08 1.71 -20.82
C GLY A 170 2.90 2.20 -19.98
N LEU A 171 2.48 3.45 -20.18
CA LEU A 171 1.31 4.01 -19.51
C LEU A 171 0.00 3.29 -19.90
N CYS A 172 -0.16 2.94 -21.17
CA CYS A 172 -1.30 2.14 -21.63
C CYS A 172 -1.30 0.72 -21.02
N ASP A 173 -0.13 0.10 -20.90
CA ASP A 173 0.01 -1.22 -20.29
C ASP A 173 -0.36 -1.17 -18.80
N LEU A 174 0.09 -0.14 -18.06
CA LEU A 174 -0.31 0.09 -16.65
C LEU A 174 -1.82 0.31 -16.51
N ALA A 175 -2.41 1.15 -17.36
CA ALA A 175 -3.85 1.38 -17.35
C ALA A 175 -4.65 0.10 -17.63
N ALA A 176 -4.19 -0.74 -18.56
CA ALA A 176 -4.82 -2.02 -18.87
C ALA A 176 -4.71 -3.00 -17.68
N SER A 177 -3.57 -3.00 -16.96
CA SER A 177 -3.37 -3.82 -15.77
C SER A 177 -4.29 -3.38 -14.62
N ALA A 178 -4.40 -2.07 -14.36
CA ALA A 178 -5.33 -1.54 -13.37
C ALA A 178 -6.79 -1.88 -13.72
N LYS A 179 -7.16 -1.74 -15.00
CA LYS A 179 -8.49 -2.14 -15.45
C LYS A 179 -8.75 -3.62 -15.24
N ARG A 180 -7.77 -4.50 -15.51
CA ARG A 180 -7.91 -5.94 -15.26
C ARG A 180 -8.21 -6.23 -13.79
N LEU A 181 -7.51 -5.59 -12.85
CA LEU A 181 -7.77 -5.72 -11.40
C LEU A 181 -9.21 -5.32 -11.05
N SER A 182 -9.66 -4.17 -11.58
CA SER A 182 -11.04 -3.70 -11.38
C SER A 182 -12.07 -4.67 -11.96
N ASP A 183 -11.86 -5.15 -13.19
CA ASP A 183 -12.76 -6.12 -13.84
C ASP A 183 -12.86 -7.43 -13.04
N MET A 184 -11.73 -7.92 -12.48
CA MET A 184 -11.70 -9.10 -11.61
C MET A 184 -12.51 -8.85 -10.32
N PHE A 185 -12.39 -7.68 -9.72
CA PHE A 185 -13.13 -7.30 -8.52
C PHE A 185 -14.64 -7.17 -8.76
N GLU A 186 -15.03 -6.60 -9.90
CA GLU A 186 -16.43 -6.46 -10.28
C GLU A 186 -17.11 -7.81 -10.62
N ALA A 187 -16.34 -8.77 -11.12
CA ALA A 187 -16.82 -10.09 -11.51
C ALA A 187 -17.15 -11.03 -10.31
N LEU A 188 -16.67 -10.70 -9.11
CA LEU A 188 -16.98 -11.39 -7.85
C LEU A 188 -18.25 -10.84 -7.17
#